data_c4c92cc13a167c3caa6086b8dd72b637
#
_entry.id   c4c92cc13a167c3caa6086b8dd72b637
#
_cell.length_a   1.000
_cell.length_b   1.000
_cell.length_c   1.000
_cell.angle_alpha   90.00
_cell.angle_beta   90.00
_cell.angle_gamma   90.00
#
_symmetry.space_group_name_H-M   'P 1'
#
loop_
_entity.id
_entity.type
_entity.pdbx_description
1 polymer ?
#
loop_
_entity_poly.entity_id
_entity_poly.type
_entity_poly.pdbx_seq_one_letter_code
_entity_poly.pdbx_strand_id
1 'polypeptide(L)' 'QFNAVVATNTPALHLYERIGFKKLGTIPGGFRMPDGTYEDIIPHYYLL' A
#
# COMPACT_ATOMS: atom_id res chain seq x y z
N GLN A 1 -1.34 7.12 -12.27
CA GLN A 1 -1.31 7.53 -10.87
C GLN A 1 -0.80 6.40 -10.00
N PHE A 2 0.08 6.72 -9.05
CA PHE A 2 0.67 5.75 -8.14
C PHE A 2 0.34 6.12 -6.70
N ASN A 3 0.10 5.09 -5.88
CA ASN A 3 -0.07 5.22 -4.44
C ASN A 3 0.61 4.06 -3.73
N ALA A 4 1.04 4.30 -2.49
CA ALA A 4 1.62 3.26 -1.65
C ALA A 4 0.77 3.14 -0.39
N VAL A 5 0.48 1.91 0.03
CA VAL A 5 -0.35 1.62 1.19
C VAL A 5 0.42 0.73 2.14
N VAL A 6 0.41 1.08 3.42
CA VAL A 6 0.99 0.23 4.46
C VAL A 6 0.17 -1.05 4.54
N ALA A 7 0.85 -2.21 4.59
CA ALA A 7 0.19 -3.52 4.48
C ALA A 7 -0.86 -3.77 5.56
N THR A 8 -0.70 -3.16 6.74
CA THR A 8 -1.66 -3.30 7.85
C THR A 8 -2.92 -2.45 7.67
N ASN A 9 -2.93 -1.54 6.70
CA ASN A 9 -4.07 -0.66 6.47
C ASN A 9 -5.08 -1.34 5.53
N THR A 10 -5.72 -2.38 6.04
CA THR A 10 -6.67 -3.20 5.27
C THR A 10 -7.82 -2.40 4.66
N PRO A 11 -8.44 -1.44 5.36
CA PRO A 11 -9.51 -0.63 4.75
C PRO A 11 -9.03 0.13 3.51
N ALA A 12 -7.82 0.67 3.54
CA ALA A 12 -7.28 1.40 2.38
C ALA A 12 -6.99 0.44 1.21
N LEU A 13 -6.47 -0.75 1.50
CA LEU A 13 -6.23 -1.76 0.47
C LEU A 13 -7.53 -2.15 -0.25
N HIS A 14 -8.59 -2.39 0.52
CA HIS A 14 -9.90 -2.71 -0.05
C HIS A 14 -10.46 -1.55 -0.87
N LEU A 15 -10.30 -0.33 -0.39
CA LEU A 15 -10.77 0.86 -1.09
C LEU A 15 -10.09 1.00 -2.46
N TYR A 16 -8.76 0.88 -2.49
CA TYR A 16 -8.02 1.03 -3.74
C TYR A 16 -8.39 -0.06 -4.76
N GLU A 17 -8.56 -1.30 -4.31
CA GLU A 17 -9.02 -2.37 -5.20
C GLU A 17 -10.40 -2.05 -5.77
N ARG A 18 -11.31 -1.56 -4.94
CA ARG A 18 -12.69 -1.26 -5.34
C ARG A 18 -12.74 -0.17 -6.40
N ILE A 19 -11.90 0.85 -6.30
CA ILE A 19 -11.91 1.96 -7.26
C ILE A 19 -11.03 1.70 -8.48
N GLY A 20 -10.40 0.53 -8.57
CA GLY A 20 -9.72 0.09 -9.77
C GLY A 20 -8.20 0.16 -9.74
N PHE A 21 -7.58 0.49 -8.62
CA PHE A 21 -6.13 0.42 -8.48
C PHE A 21 -5.66 -1.03 -8.52
N LYS A 22 -4.50 -1.26 -9.13
CA LYS A 22 -3.89 -2.57 -9.21
C LYS A 22 -2.64 -2.62 -8.35
N LYS A 23 -2.46 -3.74 -7.65
CA LYS A 23 -1.31 -3.99 -6.81
C LYS A 23 -0.08 -4.28 -7.68
N LEU A 24 1.02 -3.57 -7.43
CA LEU A 24 2.28 -3.79 -8.13
C LEU A 24 3.15 -4.86 -7.45
N GLY A 25 3.05 -4.98 -6.14
CA GLY A 25 3.89 -5.90 -5.38
C GLY A 25 3.95 -5.51 -3.93
N THR A 26 5.01 -5.91 -3.24
CA THR A 26 5.23 -5.61 -1.83
C THR A 26 6.68 -5.18 -1.63
N ILE A 27 6.88 -4.07 -0.92
CA ILE A 27 8.21 -3.62 -0.49
C ILE A 27 8.35 -3.97 0.99
N PRO A 28 9.14 -5.00 1.34
CA PRO A 28 9.30 -5.40 2.74
C PRO A 28 9.94 -4.28 3.56
N GLY A 29 9.35 -3.97 4.71
CA GLY A 29 9.88 -2.96 5.61
C GLY A 29 9.98 -1.57 5.04
N GLY A 30 9.17 -1.23 4.04
CA GLY A 30 9.26 0.05 3.33
C GLY A 30 8.80 1.26 4.12
N PHE A 31 8.13 1.07 5.26
CA PHE A 31 7.61 2.16 6.08
C PHE A 31 8.02 1.98 7.53
N ARG A 32 8.64 3.02 8.11
CA ARG A 32 9.01 3.03 9.51
C ARG A 32 7.86 3.59 10.35
N MET A 33 7.40 2.80 11.31
CA MET A 33 6.36 3.22 12.24
C MET A 33 6.92 4.11 13.35
N PRO A 34 6.08 4.95 14.00
CA PRO A 34 6.54 5.82 15.08
C PRO A 34 7.18 5.09 16.26
N ASP A 35 6.81 3.83 16.51
CA ASP A 35 7.38 3.02 17.58
C ASP A 35 8.73 2.37 17.22
N GLY A 36 9.24 2.63 16.02
CA GLY A 36 10.51 2.09 15.54
C GLY A 36 10.41 0.77 14.81
N THR A 37 9.22 0.17 14.71
CA THR A 37 9.02 -1.03 13.90
C THR A 37 8.86 -0.66 12.43
N TYR A 38 8.93 -1.67 11.55
CA TYR A 38 8.78 -1.49 10.11
C TYR A 38 7.60 -2.28 9.61
N GLU A 39 6.89 -1.71 8.66
CA GLU A 39 5.77 -2.36 7.97
C GLU A 39 6.05 -2.44 6.49
N ASP A 40 5.45 -3.43 5.83
CA ASP A 40 5.54 -3.54 4.39
C ASP A 40 4.70 -2.48 3.71
N ILE A 41 5.15 -2.04 2.53
CA ILE A 41 4.40 -1.12 1.68
C ILE A 41 3.92 -1.89 0.46
N ILE A 42 2.69 -1.65 0.06
CA ILE A 42 2.10 -2.25 -1.12
C ILE A 42 1.81 -1.14 -2.14
N PRO A 43 2.70 -0.93 -3.11
CA PRO A 43 2.47 0.07 -4.15
C PRO A 43 1.35 -0.37 -5.09
N HIS A 44 0.55 0.61 -5.49
CA HIS A 44 -0.57 0.42 -6.40
C HIS A 44 -0.48 1.42 -7.55
N TYR A 45 -1.10 1.08 -8.67
CA TYR A 45 -1.21 1.99 -9.79
C TYR A 45 -2.62 2.01 -10.35
N TYR A 46 -2.95 3.12 -10.99
CA TYR A 46 -4.22 3.30 -11.69
C TYR A 46 -3.93 3.87 -13.08
N LEU A 47 -4.43 3.21 -14.10
CA LEU A 47 -4.32 3.68 -15.48
C LEU A 47 -5.49 4.60 -15.78
N LEU A 48 -5.19 5.80 -16.21
CA LEU A 48 -6.18 6.80 -16.58
C LEU A 48 -6.66 6.66 -18.02
#